data_d291d2806f801a3280efdb27c920ebec
#
_entry.id   d291d2806f801a3280efdb27c920ebec
#
_cell.length_a   1.000
_cell.length_b   1.000
_cell.length_c   1.000
_cell.angle_alpha   90.00
_cell.angle_beta   90.00
_cell.angle_gamma   90.00
#
_symmetry.space_group_name_H-M   'P 1'
#
loop_
_entity.id
_entity.type
_entity.pdbx_description
1 polymer ?
#
loop_
_entity_poly.entity_id
_entity_poly.type
_entity_poly.pdbx_seq_one_letter_code
_entity_poly.pdbx_strand_id
1 'polypeptide(L)'
;MNIPILIVHKGNTFYLPIVLRQLRLFNPNSRICLISDESTKCYDFVEHYDIKNYSEGLIHFGEIYKHRSSNPYDYELFCFQRWFVINDFVKENGLQDFLCMDSDVLFYCNVDDVFNHYLGCDFTICNKLGPGCSLFNAHSIKSFCDYMMLMYTSPSYINKMDGIYENLKSEKKLGGICDMTAFVWYQENVK
;
A
#
# COMPACT_ATOMS: atom_id res chain seq x y z
N MET A 1 -12.75 -17.23 -9.79
CA MET A 1 -11.92 -16.03 -10.04
C MET A 1 -10.51 -16.35 -9.60
N ASN A 2 -9.53 -15.66 -10.09
CA ASN A 2 -8.16 -15.86 -9.62
C ASN A 2 -7.58 -14.47 -9.27
N ILE A 3 -7.95 -14.00 -8.07
CA ILE A 3 -7.57 -12.67 -7.59
C ILE A 3 -6.08 -12.66 -7.27
N PRO A 4 -5.27 -11.82 -7.93
CA PRO A 4 -3.86 -11.69 -7.63
C PRO A 4 -3.64 -11.00 -6.28
N ILE A 5 -2.56 -11.40 -5.60
CA ILE A 5 -2.14 -10.84 -4.31
C ILE A 5 -0.85 -10.09 -4.53
N LEU A 6 -0.85 -8.79 -4.22
CA LEU A 6 0.28 -7.90 -4.43
C LEU A 6 0.94 -7.54 -3.10
N ILE A 7 2.24 -7.74 -3.02
CA ILE A 7 3.07 -7.38 -1.87
C ILE A 7 4.22 -6.52 -2.37
N VAL A 8 4.36 -5.31 -1.81
CA VAL A 8 5.52 -4.44 -2.05
C VAL A 8 6.45 -4.54 -0.84
N HIS A 9 7.72 -4.87 -1.08
CA HIS A 9 8.70 -5.08 -0.01
C HIS A 9 10.06 -4.50 -0.36
N LYS A 10 10.78 -4.01 0.64
CA LYS A 10 12.19 -3.62 0.53
C LYS A 10 13.02 -4.38 1.56
N GLY A 11 14.18 -4.83 1.13
CA GLY A 11 15.14 -5.49 2.00
C GLY A 11 14.90 -7.00 2.13
N ASN A 12 15.64 -7.60 3.04
CA ASN A 12 15.64 -9.05 3.27
C ASN A 12 15.31 -9.34 4.74
N THR A 13 14.02 -9.38 5.07
CA THR A 13 13.55 -9.58 6.44
C THR A 13 13.34 -11.08 6.73
N PHE A 14 13.55 -11.48 7.99
CA PHE A 14 13.44 -12.90 8.40
C PHE A 14 11.99 -13.45 8.31
N TYR A 15 11.00 -12.59 8.44
CA TYR A 15 9.58 -12.97 8.43
C TYR A 15 9.00 -13.15 7.02
N LEU A 16 9.56 -12.49 6.02
CA LEU A 16 9.04 -12.52 4.64
C LEU A 16 8.82 -13.94 4.10
N PRO A 17 9.78 -14.88 4.19
CA PRO A 17 9.56 -16.27 3.73
C PRO A 17 8.46 -17.00 4.51
N ILE A 18 8.22 -16.64 5.76
CA ILE A 18 7.15 -17.23 6.59
C ILE A 18 5.81 -16.77 6.06
N VAL A 19 5.65 -15.44 5.86
CA VAL A 19 4.42 -14.84 5.33
C VAL A 19 4.10 -15.38 3.93
N LEU A 20 5.07 -15.41 3.02
CA LEU A 20 4.87 -15.87 1.66
C LEU A 20 4.48 -17.36 1.59
N ARG A 21 5.10 -18.21 2.40
CA ARG A 21 4.74 -19.64 2.47
C ARG A 21 3.35 -19.86 3.05
N GLN A 22 3.03 -19.15 4.12
CA GLN A 22 1.70 -19.20 4.73
C GLN A 22 0.64 -18.73 3.73
N LEU A 23 0.89 -17.63 3.02
CA LEU A 23 0.02 -17.11 1.99
C LEU A 23 -0.20 -18.13 0.86
N ARG A 24 0.87 -18.77 0.35
CA ARG A 24 0.78 -19.82 -0.68
C ARG A 24 -0.01 -21.03 -0.20
N LEU A 25 0.09 -21.40 1.08
CA LEU A 25 -0.65 -22.53 1.66
C LEU A 25 -2.16 -22.33 1.56
N PHE A 26 -2.65 -21.11 1.84
CA PHE A 26 -4.08 -20.78 1.79
C PHE A 26 -4.56 -20.38 0.37
N ASN A 27 -3.63 -20.00 -0.51
CA ASN A 27 -3.89 -19.51 -1.86
C ASN A 27 -3.05 -20.30 -2.89
N PRO A 28 -3.27 -21.62 -3.03
CA PRO A 28 -2.39 -22.47 -3.85
C PRO A 28 -2.41 -22.11 -5.33
N ASN A 29 -3.51 -21.57 -5.83
CA ASN A 29 -3.72 -21.26 -7.24
C ASN A 29 -3.66 -19.76 -7.57
N SER A 30 -3.62 -18.87 -6.56
CA SER A 30 -3.57 -17.43 -6.79
C SER A 30 -2.18 -16.98 -7.23
N ARG A 31 -2.14 -15.95 -8.08
CA ARG A 31 -0.90 -15.24 -8.38
C ARG A 31 -0.48 -14.48 -7.13
N ILE A 32 0.72 -14.74 -6.63
CA ILE A 32 1.32 -13.98 -5.54
C ILE A 32 2.48 -13.20 -6.16
N CYS A 33 2.31 -11.89 -6.28
CA CYS A 33 3.25 -10.98 -6.91
C CYS A 33 4.05 -10.25 -5.83
N LEU A 34 5.32 -10.56 -5.69
CA LEU A 34 6.25 -9.86 -4.81
C LEU A 34 7.01 -8.81 -5.64
N ILE A 35 6.66 -7.54 -5.43
CA ILE A 35 7.30 -6.39 -6.07
C ILE A 35 8.35 -5.86 -5.09
N SER A 36 9.64 -6.04 -5.40
CA SER A 36 10.68 -5.81 -4.42
C SER A 36 11.98 -5.28 -5.02
N ASP A 37 12.88 -4.83 -4.16
CA ASP A 37 14.21 -4.39 -4.56
C ASP A 37 15.19 -5.57 -4.71
N GLU A 38 16.37 -5.28 -5.26
CA GLU A 38 17.41 -6.26 -5.51
C GLU A 38 17.99 -6.93 -4.26
N SER A 39 17.76 -6.36 -3.07
CA SER A 39 18.21 -6.94 -1.80
C SER A 39 17.27 -8.03 -1.30
N THR A 40 16.04 -8.12 -1.84
CA THR A 40 15.08 -9.13 -1.46
C THR A 40 15.40 -10.48 -2.09
N LYS A 41 15.43 -11.52 -1.27
CA LYS A 41 15.68 -12.89 -1.74
C LYS A 41 14.54 -13.39 -2.64
N CYS A 42 14.89 -14.10 -3.73
CA CYS A 42 13.93 -14.76 -4.61
C CYS A 42 13.37 -16.04 -4.01
N TYR A 43 12.09 -16.30 -4.27
CA TYR A 43 11.36 -17.50 -3.85
C TYR A 43 10.65 -18.10 -5.07
N ASP A 44 10.84 -19.38 -5.34
CA ASP A 44 10.34 -20.11 -6.52
C ASP A 44 8.80 -20.32 -6.55
N PHE A 45 8.16 -20.07 -5.42
CA PHE A 45 6.71 -20.25 -5.26
C PHE A 45 5.91 -18.94 -5.33
N VAL A 46 6.53 -17.80 -5.69
CA VAL A 46 5.88 -16.50 -5.95
C VAL A 46 6.47 -15.88 -7.23
N GLU A 47 5.71 -14.97 -7.83
CA GLU A 47 6.18 -14.18 -8.96
C GLU A 47 6.98 -12.98 -8.45
N HIS A 48 8.22 -12.80 -8.93
CA HIS A 48 9.10 -11.70 -8.55
C HIS A 48 9.11 -10.60 -9.60
N TYR A 49 9.00 -9.36 -9.14
CA TYR A 49 9.06 -8.17 -9.97
C TYR A 49 10.00 -7.14 -9.36
N ASP A 50 10.87 -6.55 -10.19
CA ASP A 50 11.77 -5.48 -9.74
C ASP A 50 10.98 -4.18 -9.59
N ILE A 51 11.01 -3.60 -8.39
CA ILE A 51 10.36 -2.34 -8.06
C ILE A 51 10.81 -1.18 -8.96
N LYS A 52 12.03 -1.25 -9.53
CA LYS A 52 12.57 -0.24 -10.44
C LYS A 52 11.74 -0.08 -11.72
N ASN A 53 11.06 -1.16 -12.15
CA ASN A 53 10.20 -1.13 -13.33
C ASN A 53 8.88 -0.39 -13.09
N TYR A 54 8.50 -0.15 -11.83
CA TYR A 54 7.23 0.46 -11.41
C TYR A 54 7.48 1.71 -10.56
N SER A 55 8.39 2.58 -11.01
CA SER A 55 8.92 3.66 -10.17
C SER A 55 8.54 5.07 -10.63
N GLU A 56 7.75 5.24 -11.68
CA GLU A 56 7.40 6.56 -12.21
C GLU A 56 6.61 7.37 -11.17
N GLY A 57 5.51 6.82 -10.67
CA GLY A 57 4.68 7.47 -9.65
C GLY A 57 5.40 7.64 -8.31
N LEU A 58 6.22 6.64 -7.92
CA LEU A 58 7.06 6.68 -6.72
C LEU A 58 8.05 7.87 -6.74
N ILE A 59 8.73 8.08 -7.87
CA ILE A 59 9.69 9.19 -8.05
C ILE A 59 8.94 10.53 -7.99
N HIS A 60 7.86 10.67 -8.76
CA HIS A 60 7.08 11.90 -8.80
C HIS A 60 6.51 12.28 -7.42
N PHE A 61 5.98 11.31 -6.66
CA PHE A 61 5.53 11.59 -5.29
C PHE A 61 6.69 12.00 -4.38
N GLY A 62 7.85 11.39 -4.53
CA GLY A 62 9.06 11.73 -3.76
C GLY A 62 9.50 13.19 -3.92
N GLU A 63 9.30 13.79 -5.09
CA GLU A 63 9.64 15.19 -5.37
C GLU A 63 8.77 16.19 -4.59
N ILE A 64 7.53 15.84 -4.28
CA ILE A 64 6.58 16.72 -3.57
C ILE A 64 6.42 16.36 -2.10
N TYR A 65 6.91 15.19 -1.68
CA TYR A 65 6.77 14.72 -0.31
C TYR A 65 7.46 15.64 0.68
N LYS A 66 6.73 16.03 1.73
CA LYS A 66 7.26 16.76 2.87
C LYS A 66 6.99 15.96 4.14
N HIS A 67 8.06 15.61 4.82
CA HIS A 67 7.99 14.76 6.01
C HIS A 67 7.28 15.43 7.19
N ARG A 68 6.28 14.74 7.75
CA ARG A 68 5.47 15.18 8.89
C ARG A 68 5.17 14.02 9.84
N SER A 69 6.22 13.33 10.25
CA SER A 69 6.10 12.16 11.14
C SER A 69 7.27 12.07 12.08
N SER A 70 7.09 11.43 13.23
CA SER A 70 8.18 11.06 14.13
C SER A 70 8.93 9.79 13.68
N ASN A 71 8.41 9.08 12.68
CA ASN A 71 9.09 7.94 12.08
C ASN A 71 10.29 8.39 11.22
N PRO A 72 11.26 7.50 10.93
CA PRO A 72 12.34 7.82 10.00
C PRO A 72 11.80 8.24 8.62
N TYR A 73 12.47 9.23 8.00
CA TYR A 73 12.07 9.81 6.72
C TYR A 73 11.85 8.76 5.62
N ASP A 74 12.85 7.90 5.39
CA ASP A 74 12.82 6.90 4.31
C ASP A 74 11.74 5.85 4.52
N TYR A 75 11.49 5.47 5.78
CA TYR A 75 10.42 4.56 6.14
C TYR A 75 9.05 5.15 5.81
N GLU A 76 8.79 6.36 6.30
CA GLU A 76 7.49 7.01 6.11
C GLU A 76 7.24 7.35 4.63
N LEU A 77 8.26 7.83 3.92
CA LEU A 77 8.17 8.07 2.48
C LEU A 77 7.81 6.79 1.74
N PHE A 78 8.45 5.66 2.08
CA PHE A 78 8.17 4.39 1.43
C PHE A 78 6.76 3.87 1.71
N CYS A 79 6.20 4.12 2.90
CA CYS A 79 4.81 3.78 3.21
C CYS A 79 3.82 4.45 2.23
N PHE A 80 4.10 5.67 1.79
CA PHE A 80 3.33 6.33 0.73
C PHE A 80 3.69 5.81 -0.66
N GLN A 81 4.97 5.67 -0.95
CA GLN A 81 5.47 5.34 -2.29
C GLN A 81 5.03 3.96 -2.78
N ARG A 82 4.84 2.99 -1.87
CA ARG A 82 4.40 1.63 -2.24
C ARG A 82 3.06 1.62 -2.98
N TRP A 83 2.17 2.58 -2.72
CA TRP A 83 0.87 2.67 -3.39
C TRP A 83 1.01 3.09 -4.85
N PHE A 84 1.95 3.95 -5.16
CA PHE A 84 2.28 4.32 -6.53
C PHE A 84 2.92 3.16 -7.29
N VAL A 85 3.78 2.39 -6.64
CA VAL A 85 4.33 1.14 -7.20
C VAL A 85 3.22 0.16 -7.55
N ILE A 86 2.25 -0.03 -6.65
CA ILE A 86 1.08 -0.90 -6.89
C ILE A 86 0.27 -0.37 -8.07
N ASN A 87 -0.01 0.92 -8.13
CA ASN A 87 -0.76 1.54 -9.23
C ASN A 87 -0.07 1.34 -10.58
N ASP A 88 1.24 1.58 -10.66
CA ASP A 88 2.01 1.41 -11.88
C ASP A 88 2.04 -0.07 -12.30
N PHE A 89 2.21 -0.99 -11.34
CA PHE A 89 2.16 -2.42 -11.59
C PHE A 89 0.79 -2.88 -12.10
N VAL A 90 -0.29 -2.44 -11.48
CA VAL A 90 -1.67 -2.75 -11.86
C VAL A 90 -1.97 -2.28 -13.28
N LYS A 91 -1.58 -1.05 -13.61
CA LYS A 91 -1.72 -0.46 -14.94
C LYS A 91 -0.98 -1.26 -16.01
N GLU A 92 0.29 -1.59 -15.77
CA GLU A 92 1.15 -2.28 -16.73
C GLU A 92 0.70 -3.73 -16.97
N ASN A 93 0.23 -4.40 -15.91
CA ASN A 93 -0.22 -5.79 -15.98
C ASN A 93 -1.72 -5.94 -16.31
N GLY A 94 -2.47 -4.85 -16.51
CA GLY A 94 -3.89 -4.87 -16.86
C GLY A 94 -4.79 -5.52 -15.81
N LEU A 95 -4.41 -5.44 -14.52
CA LEU A 95 -5.19 -6.02 -13.44
C LEU A 95 -6.46 -5.19 -13.18
N GLN A 96 -7.57 -5.87 -12.88
CA GLN A 96 -8.83 -5.22 -12.56
C GLN A 96 -9.08 -5.21 -11.04
N ASP A 97 -9.05 -6.37 -10.43
CA ASP A 97 -9.27 -6.57 -9.00
C ASP A 97 -8.08 -7.33 -8.40
N PHE A 98 -7.68 -6.97 -7.20
CA PHE A 98 -6.53 -7.55 -6.52
C PHE A 98 -6.58 -7.32 -5.01
N LEU A 99 -5.82 -8.13 -4.27
CA LEU A 99 -5.54 -7.91 -2.86
C LEU A 99 -4.17 -7.22 -2.71
N CYS A 100 -4.11 -6.11 -2.00
CA CYS A 100 -2.86 -5.56 -1.47
C CYS A 100 -2.65 -6.08 -0.05
N MET A 101 -1.43 -6.51 0.25
CA MET A 101 -1.09 -7.03 1.57
C MET A 101 0.28 -6.52 2.03
N ASP A 102 0.38 -6.14 3.29
CA ASP A 102 1.66 -5.84 3.92
C ASP A 102 2.47 -7.13 4.10
N SER A 103 3.78 -7.02 3.97
CA SER A 103 4.69 -8.17 4.00
C SER A 103 4.86 -8.81 5.38
N ASP A 104 4.27 -8.24 6.42
CA ASP A 104 4.25 -8.72 7.81
C ASP A 104 2.86 -9.17 8.28
N VAL A 105 1.91 -9.28 7.37
CA VAL A 105 0.54 -9.78 7.65
C VAL A 105 0.44 -11.28 7.31
N LEU A 106 -0.16 -12.05 8.18
CA LEU A 106 -0.53 -13.45 7.94
C LEU A 106 -2.00 -13.55 7.50
N PHE A 107 -2.23 -14.16 6.33
CA PHE A 107 -3.55 -14.26 5.71
C PHE A 107 -4.04 -15.71 5.67
N TYR A 108 -5.02 -16.04 6.53
CA TYR A 108 -5.46 -17.40 6.82
C TYR A 108 -6.72 -17.84 6.06
N CYS A 109 -6.98 -17.29 4.90
CA CYS A 109 -8.13 -17.65 4.06
C CYS A 109 -7.77 -17.63 2.57
N ASN A 110 -8.66 -18.16 1.73
CA ASN A 110 -8.53 -18.04 0.30
C ASN A 110 -9.00 -16.65 -0.13
N VAL A 111 -8.23 -15.97 -0.98
CA VAL A 111 -8.54 -14.60 -1.43
C VAL A 111 -9.81 -14.54 -2.27
N ASP A 112 -10.06 -15.57 -3.11
CA ASP A 112 -11.27 -15.63 -3.93
C ASP A 112 -12.54 -15.74 -3.09
N ASP A 113 -12.48 -16.49 -1.97
CA ASP A 113 -13.61 -16.59 -1.03
C ASP A 113 -13.89 -15.25 -0.36
N VAL A 114 -12.84 -14.54 0.08
CA VAL A 114 -12.98 -13.19 0.67
C VAL A 114 -13.53 -12.22 -0.36
N PHE A 115 -12.98 -12.21 -1.58
CA PHE A 115 -13.40 -11.29 -2.66
C PHE A 115 -14.89 -11.45 -2.97
N ASN A 116 -15.42 -12.67 -3.00
CA ASN A 116 -16.82 -12.93 -3.28
C ASN A 116 -17.79 -12.26 -2.30
N HIS A 117 -17.36 -11.97 -1.05
CA HIS A 117 -18.15 -11.23 -0.07
C HIS A 117 -18.16 -9.71 -0.32
N TYR A 118 -17.23 -9.20 -1.12
CA TYR A 118 -17.04 -7.76 -1.35
C TYR A 118 -17.23 -7.35 -2.82
N LEU A 119 -17.92 -8.19 -3.59
CA LEU A 119 -18.25 -7.88 -5.00
C LEU A 119 -18.96 -6.53 -5.10
N GLY A 120 -18.44 -5.66 -5.98
CA GLY A 120 -18.99 -4.33 -6.19
C GLY A 120 -18.49 -3.26 -5.22
N CYS A 121 -17.58 -3.59 -4.31
CA CYS A 121 -16.86 -2.60 -3.54
C CYS A 121 -15.63 -2.10 -4.32
N ASP A 122 -15.36 -0.82 -4.30
CA ASP A 122 -14.19 -0.23 -4.93
C ASP A 122 -12.90 -0.58 -4.18
N PHE A 123 -12.98 -0.62 -2.86
CA PHE A 123 -11.91 -1.08 -1.97
C PHE A 123 -12.46 -1.52 -0.61
N THR A 124 -11.65 -2.24 0.15
CA THR A 124 -11.95 -2.59 1.55
C THR A 124 -10.94 -1.94 2.49
N ILE A 125 -11.37 -1.69 3.73
CA ILE A 125 -10.53 -1.15 4.79
C ILE A 125 -10.78 -1.88 6.09
N CYS A 126 -9.74 -2.21 6.83
CA CYS A 126 -9.85 -2.76 8.17
C CYS A 126 -10.05 -1.62 9.16
N ASN A 127 -11.31 -1.42 9.57
CA ASN A 127 -11.82 -0.48 10.57
C ASN A 127 -10.78 0.42 11.29
N LYS A 128 -10.42 1.57 10.71
CA LYS A 128 -9.46 2.57 11.23
C LYS A 128 -8.01 2.08 11.42
N LEU A 129 -7.70 0.84 11.08
CA LEU A 129 -6.36 0.26 11.25
C LEU A 129 -5.48 0.40 9.99
N GLY A 130 -6.02 1.01 8.93
CA GLY A 130 -5.28 1.21 7.70
C GLY A 130 -5.32 0.02 6.73
N PRO A 131 -4.63 0.15 5.60
CA PRO A 131 -4.76 -0.76 4.46
C PRO A 131 -3.76 -1.92 4.47
N GLY A 132 -3.36 -2.43 5.62
CA GLY A 132 -2.39 -3.53 5.75
C GLY A 132 -2.81 -4.83 5.06
N CYS A 133 -4.11 -4.99 4.77
CA CYS A 133 -4.67 -6.05 3.95
C CYS A 133 -6.00 -5.55 3.37
N SER A 134 -6.03 -5.21 2.08
CA SER A 134 -7.18 -4.54 1.45
C SER A 134 -7.38 -4.99 0.02
N LEU A 135 -8.63 -5.28 -0.34
CA LEU A 135 -9.03 -5.45 -1.73
C LEU A 135 -9.14 -4.10 -2.41
N PHE A 136 -8.74 -4.03 -3.66
CA PHE A 136 -8.86 -2.86 -4.53
C PHE A 136 -9.27 -3.27 -5.92
N ASN A 137 -9.91 -2.34 -6.64
CA ASN A 137 -9.94 -2.37 -8.08
C ASN A 137 -8.97 -1.35 -8.70
N ALA A 138 -8.70 -1.47 -10.00
CA ALA A 138 -7.77 -0.60 -10.72
C ALA A 138 -8.16 0.88 -10.66
N HIS A 139 -9.45 1.19 -10.59
CA HIS A 139 -9.93 2.57 -10.49
C HIS A 139 -9.64 3.15 -9.09
N SER A 140 -9.93 2.39 -8.05
CA SER A 140 -9.78 2.87 -6.67
C SER A 140 -8.33 3.07 -6.25
N ILE A 141 -7.40 2.21 -6.69
CA ILE A 141 -5.97 2.42 -6.40
C ILE A 141 -5.44 3.68 -7.10
N LYS A 142 -5.82 3.91 -8.37
CA LYS A 142 -5.48 5.14 -9.07
C LYS A 142 -6.03 6.37 -8.35
N SER A 143 -7.32 6.34 -8.00
CA SER A 143 -7.98 7.45 -7.29
C SER A 143 -7.34 7.73 -5.94
N PHE A 144 -6.89 6.69 -5.22
CA PHE A 144 -6.16 6.87 -3.97
C PHE A 144 -4.78 7.52 -4.18
N CYS A 145 -4.04 7.13 -5.22
CA CYS A 145 -2.78 7.79 -5.58
C CYS A 145 -3.00 9.26 -5.96
N ASP A 146 -4.01 9.55 -6.78
CA ASP A 146 -4.38 10.93 -7.14
C ASP A 146 -4.74 11.77 -5.89
N TYR A 147 -5.44 11.16 -4.92
CA TYR A 147 -5.77 11.80 -3.65
C TYR A 147 -4.52 12.09 -2.80
N MET A 148 -3.56 11.18 -2.71
CA MET A 148 -2.29 11.44 -2.02
C MET A 148 -1.51 12.56 -2.69
N MET A 149 -1.49 12.64 -4.03
CA MET A 149 -0.90 13.78 -4.75
C MET A 149 -1.61 15.08 -4.37
N LEU A 150 -2.96 15.08 -4.31
CA LEU A 150 -3.74 16.25 -3.91
C LEU A 150 -3.41 16.70 -2.48
N MET A 151 -3.24 15.76 -1.54
CA MET A 151 -2.87 16.08 -0.15
C MET A 151 -1.55 16.87 -0.07
N TYR A 152 -0.59 16.53 -0.89
CA TYR A 152 0.75 17.13 -0.88
C TYR A 152 0.91 18.35 -1.81
N THR A 153 -0.09 18.66 -2.65
CA THR A 153 -0.07 19.81 -3.57
C THR A 153 -1.09 20.88 -3.25
N SER A 154 -2.20 20.53 -2.59
CA SER A 154 -3.25 21.48 -2.24
C SER A 154 -2.91 22.26 -0.95
N PRO A 155 -2.93 23.61 -0.98
CA PRO A 155 -2.66 24.44 0.20
C PRO A 155 -3.54 24.11 1.41
N SER A 156 -4.81 23.75 1.21
CA SER A 156 -5.74 23.40 2.29
C SER A 156 -5.32 22.14 3.04
N TYR A 157 -4.92 21.09 2.29
CA TYR A 157 -4.42 19.86 2.89
C TYR A 157 -3.05 20.03 3.54
N ILE A 158 -2.16 20.80 2.91
CA ILE A 158 -0.83 21.12 3.46
C ILE A 158 -0.99 21.80 4.82
N ASN A 159 -1.83 22.85 4.91
CA ASN A 159 -2.09 23.55 6.16
C ASN A 159 -2.71 22.64 7.23
N LYS A 160 -3.63 21.75 6.84
CA LYS A 160 -4.25 20.77 7.74
C LYS A 160 -3.19 19.79 8.28
N MET A 161 -2.31 19.27 7.42
CA MET A 161 -1.23 18.35 7.82
C MET A 161 -0.20 19.04 8.72
N ASP A 162 0.21 20.26 8.36
CA ASP A 162 1.16 21.05 9.16
C ASP A 162 0.57 21.34 10.56
N GLY A 163 -0.71 21.72 10.65
CA GLY A 163 -1.40 21.95 11.92
C GLY A 163 -1.46 20.71 12.82
N ILE A 164 -1.78 19.53 12.25
CA ILE A 164 -1.81 18.28 13.00
C ILE A 164 -0.41 17.94 13.52
N TYR A 165 0.61 18.05 12.69
CA TYR A 165 1.98 17.69 13.06
C TYR A 165 2.56 18.63 14.11
N GLU A 166 2.36 19.96 14.00
CA GLU A 166 2.79 20.92 15.00
C GLU A 166 2.07 20.72 16.35
N ASN A 167 0.79 20.35 16.35
CA ASN A 167 0.08 20.01 17.59
C ASN A 167 0.69 18.77 18.26
N LEU A 168 0.99 17.70 17.52
CA LEU A 168 1.66 16.51 18.07
C LEU A 168 3.02 16.87 18.68
N LYS A 169 3.81 17.69 17.99
CA LYS A 169 5.11 18.15 18.48
C LYS A 169 4.98 18.99 19.76
N SER A 170 4.02 19.90 19.81
CA SER A 170 3.80 20.74 20.99
C SER A 170 3.40 19.93 22.22
N GLU A 171 2.62 18.86 22.00
CA GLU A 171 2.21 17.91 23.04
C GLU A 171 3.26 16.83 23.34
N LYS A 172 4.39 16.84 22.63
CA LYS A 172 5.46 15.81 22.70
C LYS A 172 4.94 14.39 22.46
N LYS A 173 3.93 14.25 21.58
CA LYS A 173 3.36 12.97 21.16
C LYS A 173 4.10 12.46 19.92
N LEU A 174 4.30 11.14 19.88
CA LEU A 174 4.77 10.45 18.68
C LEU A 174 3.63 10.31 17.66
N GLY A 175 4.00 10.12 16.39
CA GLY A 175 3.07 9.97 15.28
C GLY A 175 3.27 11.03 14.22
N GLY A 176 2.29 11.17 13.34
CA GLY A 176 2.36 12.12 12.23
C GLY A 176 1.37 11.78 11.13
N ILE A 177 1.65 12.32 9.95
CA ILE A 177 0.91 12.05 8.73
C ILE A 177 1.56 10.85 8.04
N CYS A 178 0.81 9.76 7.90
CA CYS A 178 1.22 8.51 7.24
C CYS A 178 0.19 8.11 6.17
N ASP A 179 0.47 7.04 5.45
CA ASP A 179 -0.46 6.50 4.45
C ASP A 179 -1.80 6.06 5.06
N MET A 180 -1.82 5.61 6.33
CA MET A 180 -3.07 5.33 7.05
C MET A 180 -3.93 6.60 7.23
N THR A 181 -3.30 7.75 7.50
CA THR A 181 -3.99 9.05 7.56
C THR A 181 -4.60 9.40 6.20
N ALA A 182 -3.82 9.19 5.13
CA ALA A 182 -4.31 9.43 3.77
C ALA A 182 -5.51 8.53 3.46
N PHE A 183 -5.46 7.27 3.88
CA PHE A 183 -6.54 6.30 3.62
C PHE A 183 -7.83 6.67 4.35
N VAL A 184 -7.75 7.06 5.61
CA VAL A 184 -8.91 7.51 6.39
C VAL A 184 -9.55 8.75 5.75
N TRP A 185 -8.74 9.73 5.36
CA TRP A 185 -9.26 10.93 4.71
C TRP A 185 -9.81 10.66 3.32
N TYR A 186 -9.19 9.75 2.57
CA TYR A 186 -9.71 9.30 1.28
C TYR A 186 -11.11 8.70 1.44
N GLN A 187 -11.28 7.75 2.36
CA GLN A 187 -12.58 7.13 2.64
C GLN A 187 -13.66 8.15 3.04
N GLU A 188 -13.30 9.18 3.80
CA GLU A 188 -14.23 10.23 4.21
C GLU A 188 -14.67 11.14 3.05
N ASN A 189 -13.84 11.26 2.00
CA ASN A 189 -14.06 12.18 0.88
C ASN A 189 -14.59 11.52 -0.40
N VAL A 190 -14.43 10.20 -0.54
CA VAL A 190 -14.99 9.40 -1.64
C VAL A 190 -16.39 8.95 -1.21
N LYS A 191 -17.39 9.58 -1.79
CA LYS A 191 -18.82 9.21 -1.64
C LYS A 191 -19.33 8.61 -2.92
#